data_0fbb2e758cde1d0f16394595677fcf43
#
_entry.id   0fbb2e758cde1d0f16394595677fcf43
#
_cell.length_a   1.000
_cell.length_b   1.000
_cell.length_c   1.000
_cell.angle_alpha   90.00
_cell.angle_beta   90.00
_cell.angle_gamma   90.00
#
_symmetry.space_group_name_H-M   'P 1'
#
loop_
_entity.id
_entity.type
_entity.pdbx_description
1 polymer ?
#
loop_
_entity_poly.entity_id
_entity_poly.type
_entity_poly.pdbx_seq_one_letter_code
_entity_poly.pdbx_strand_id
1 'polypeptide(L)'
;MTYNKHMAKRDDDLEFSINAPFDDGRAIIDKVPLYLVNGSLGAGKTSVLEFLLQQSDYKGSRVIENEYANENVDGYRLEKLADIVTTLAGDCVCCSSKHALTRMLLDFCRNSPAPVFIEATGVARTMNLVEKLINAQIFNKYELAQSFYVIDAHEILRGIEPAHEIELQAADMILVTKEDLLGDDERLQYESKLSSLPYGKILSAPRGKFDINKMTTPSGLLTFFDKYDGELVVPDNPTYAVLDVSGMKIAAATLEKIWPELFDAYKLRRMKGCFIDDNGARYHLEATENQIQIANSAAEEPAKIVLIGERADEITREVLSAQLMMFE
;
A
#
# COMPACT_ATOMS: atom_id res chain seq x y z
N MET A 1 -18.62 -15.17 -25.70
CA MET A 1 -18.10 -14.35 -26.81
C MET A 1 -16.60 -14.24 -26.67
N THR A 2 -15.93 -14.56 -27.70
CA THR A 2 -14.53 -14.93 -27.87
C THR A 2 -13.55 -13.79 -27.55
N TYR A 3 -12.76 -14.01 -26.53
CA TYR A 3 -11.54 -13.22 -26.29
C TYR A 3 -10.42 -13.79 -27.17
N ASN A 4 -10.09 -13.09 -28.22
CA ASN A 4 -8.93 -13.37 -29.05
C ASN A 4 -8.14 -12.06 -29.21
N LYS A 5 -7.05 -11.89 -28.45
CA LYS A 5 -6.01 -10.93 -28.77
C LYS A 5 -4.63 -11.55 -28.50
N HIS A 6 -3.90 -11.61 -29.57
CA HIS A 6 -2.51 -11.97 -29.79
C HIS A 6 -1.59 -12.01 -28.56
N MET A 7 -1.26 -13.23 -28.14
CA MET A 7 -0.09 -13.51 -27.30
C MET A 7 1.09 -13.84 -28.17
N ALA A 8 2.13 -13.04 -28.10
CA ALA A 8 3.47 -13.42 -28.54
C ALA A 8 4.04 -14.45 -27.56
N LYS A 9 4.35 -15.63 -28.06
CA LYS A 9 5.03 -16.71 -27.34
C LYS A 9 6.43 -16.26 -26.91
N ARG A 10 6.73 -16.44 -25.64
CA ARG A 10 8.09 -16.65 -25.12
C ARG A 10 8.05 -17.86 -24.19
N ASP A 11 8.89 -18.81 -24.55
CA ASP A 11 9.07 -20.08 -23.87
C ASP A 11 9.72 -19.89 -22.51
N ASP A 12 9.08 -20.44 -21.48
CA ASP A 12 9.73 -21.12 -20.37
C ASP A 12 8.68 -22.05 -19.76
N ASP A 13 8.75 -23.30 -20.21
CA ASP A 13 7.84 -24.38 -19.85
C ASP A 13 8.10 -24.86 -18.41
N LEU A 14 7.23 -24.44 -17.51
CA LEU A 14 6.79 -25.28 -16.39
C LEU A 14 5.25 -25.25 -16.41
N GLU A 15 4.67 -26.17 -17.16
CA GLU A 15 3.25 -26.49 -17.09
C GLU A 15 2.89 -26.95 -15.68
N PHE A 16 2.51 -25.99 -14.84
CA PHE A 16 1.68 -26.32 -13.70
C PHE A 16 0.26 -26.55 -14.21
N SER A 17 -0.16 -27.80 -14.20
CA SER A 17 -1.54 -28.19 -14.47
C SER A 17 -2.47 -27.53 -13.45
N ILE A 18 -2.98 -26.33 -13.80
CA ILE A 18 -4.04 -25.63 -13.08
C ILE A 18 -5.40 -26.35 -13.25
N ASN A 19 -5.45 -27.38 -14.07
CA ASN A 19 -6.63 -28.15 -14.44
C ASN A 19 -6.86 -29.39 -13.57
N ALA A 20 -6.40 -29.44 -12.33
CA ALA A 20 -6.97 -30.43 -11.42
C ALA A 20 -8.38 -29.96 -11.02
N PRO A 21 -9.45 -30.71 -11.33
CA PRO A 21 -10.78 -30.36 -10.87
C PRO A 21 -10.78 -30.41 -9.34
N PHE A 22 -10.89 -29.22 -8.71
CA PHE A 22 -11.15 -29.11 -7.28
C PHE A 22 -12.63 -29.37 -7.00
N ASP A 23 -13.09 -30.56 -7.37
CA ASP A 23 -14.37 -31.08 -6.91
C ASP A 23 -14.07 -32.20 -5.91
N ASP A 24 -13.89 -31.79 -4.66
CA ASP A 24 -13.77 -32.72 -3.52
C ASP A 24 -15.14 -33.00 -2.87
N GLY A 25 -16.24 -32.68 -3.54
CA GLY A 25 -17.59 -32.97 -3.07
C GLY A 25 -18.00 -32.18 -1.82
N ARG A 26 -17.24 -31.14 -1.42
CA ARG A 26 -17.63 -30.25 -0.32
C ARG A 26 -18.61 -29.21 -0.81
N ALA A 27 -19.62 -28.96 0.01
CA ALA A 27 -20.68 -27.98 -0.21
C ALA A 27 -20.16 -26.65 -0.72
N ILE A 28 -21.00 -25.92 -1.46
CA ILE A 28 -20.77 -24.55 -1.91
C ILE A 28 -20.15 -23.75 -0.77
N ILE A 29 -18.83 -23.63 -0.79
CA ILE A 29 -18.12 -22.79 0.18
C ILE A 29 -18.39 -21.35 -0.26
N ASP A 30 -19.00 -20.55 0.62
CA ASP A 30 -19.09 -19.13 0.41
C ASP A 30 -17.69 -18.61 0.07
N LYS A 31 -17.61 -17.78 -0.98
CA LYS A 31 -16.32 -17.24 -1.42
C LYS A 31 -15.67 -16.48 -0.27
N VAL A 32 -14.37 -16.59 -0.19
CA VAL A 32 -13.60 -15.87 0.83
C VAL A 32 -13.59 -14.37 0.51
N PRO A 33 -13.96 -13.49 1.45
CA PRO A 33 -13.91 -12.05 1.21
C PRO A 33 -12.47 -11.56 0.97
N LEU A 34 -12.27 -10.80 -0.09
CA LEU A 34 -11.00 -10.17 -0.46
C LEU A 34 -11.17 -8.66 -0.46
N TYR A 35 -10.29 -7.98 0.25
CA TYR A 35 -10.25 -6.52 0.36
C TYR A 35 -8.96 -5.99 -0.26
N LEU A 36 -9.08 -4.96 -1.08
CA LEU A 36 -7.91 -4.28 -1.65
C LEU A 36 -7.78 -2.89 -1.00
N VAL A 37 -6.61 -2.60 -0.47
CA VAL A 37 -6.27 -1.27 0.09
C VAL A 37 -5.13 -0.70 -0.75
N ASN A 38 -5.46 0.24 -1.60
CA ASN A 38 -4.51 0.97 -2.43
C ASN A 38 -4.54 2.46 -2.10
N GLY A 39 -3.68 3.25 -2.70
CA GLY A 39 -3.63 4.71 -2.52
C GLY A 39 -2.22 5.25 -2.67
N SER A 40 -2.11 6.56 -2.69
CA SER A 40 -0.85 7.27 -2.86
C SER A 40 0.16 6.91 -1.77
N LEU A 41 1.42 7.11 -2.09
CA LEU A 41 2.51 6.80 -1.16
C LEU A 41 2.42 7.74 0.06
N GLY A 42 2.48 7.15 1.26
CA GLY A 42 2.35 7.93 2.51
C GLY A 42 0.92 8.39 2.84
N ALA A 43 -0.09 8.01 2.08
CA ALA A 43 -1.48 8.39 2.34
C ALA A 43 -2.10 7.77 3.61
N GLY A 44 -1.41 6.86 4.31
CA GLY A 44 -1.92 6.26 5.55
C GLY A 44 -2.71 4.96 5.33
N LYS A 45 -2.42 4.19 4.28
CA LYS A 45 -3.02 2.88 4.00
C LYS A 45 -2.94 1.93 5.19
N THR A 46 -1.76 1.80 5.78
CA THR A 46 -1.54 0.95 6.96
C THR A 46 -2.40 1.38 8.15
N SER A 47 -2.62 2.69 8.36
CA SER A 47 -3.50 3.19 9.43
C SER A 47 -4.97 2.85 9.18
N VAL A 48 -5.41 2.90 7.93
CA VAL A 48 -6.75 2.43 7.52
C VAL A 48 -6.89 0.93 7.75
N LEU A 49 -5.89 0.16 7.35
CA LEU A 49 -5.87 -1.29 7.53
C LEU A 49 -5.87 -1.67 9.01
N GLU A 50 -5.07 -1.02 9.86
CA GLU A 50 -5.10 -1.19 11.31
C GLU A 50 -6.49 -0.94 11.90
N PHE A 51 -7.16 0.13 11.46
CA PHE A 51 -8.51 0.44 11.89
C PHE A 51 -9.51 -0.65 11.49
N LEU A 52 -9.45 -1.14 10.24
CA LEU A 52 -10.31 -2.21 9.75
C LEU A 52 -10.09 -3.50 10.55
N LEU A 53 -8.85 -3.93 10.76
CA LEU A 53 -8.51 -5.14 11.51
C LEU A 53 -8.95 -5.13 12.97
N GLN A 54 -9.17 -3.96 13.55
CA GLN A 54 -9.70 -3.83 14.91
C GLN A 54 -11.23 -4.07 15.00
N GLN A 55 -11.94 -4.10 13.87
CA GLN A 55 -13.37 -4.36 13.88
C GLN A 55 -13.67 -5.85 14.05
N SER A 56 -14.79 -6.15 14.72
CA SER A 56 -15.20 -7.53 15.02
C SER A 56 -15.33 -8.40 13.78
N ASP A 57 -15.83 -7.83 12.69
CA ASP A 57 -16.13 -8.54 11.44
C ASP A 57 -14.88 -9.00 10.69
N TYR A 58 -13.73 -8.40 11.00
CA TYR A 58 -12.44 -8.73 10.38
C TYR A 58 -11.49 -9.45 11.33
N LYS A 59 -11.99 -9.90 12.47
CA LYS A 59 -11.17 -10.70 13.40
C LYS A 59 -10.73 -12.00 12.74
N GLY A 60 -9.45 -12.33 12.86
CA GLY A 60 -8.88 -13.52 12.23
C GLY A 60 -8.49 -13.32 10.75
N SER A 61 -8.60 -12.10 10.24
CA SER A 61 -8.18 -11.77 8.86
C SER A 61 -6.70 -12.02 8.63
N ARG A 62 -6.37 -12.20 7.37
CA ARG A 62 -5.01 -12.31 6.87
C ARG A 62 -4.64 -11.09 6.07
N VAL A 63 -3.39 -10.67 6.18
CA VAL A 63 -2.88 -9.50 5.49
C VAL A 63 -1.74 -9.91 4.58
N ILE A 64 -1.81 -9.47 3.34
CA ILE A 64 -0.73 -9.54 2.37
C ILE A 64 -0.27 -8.10 2.13
N GLU A 65 0.90 -7.78 2.65
CA GLU A 65 1.56 -6.52 2.38
C GLU A 65 2.42 -6.66 1.13
N ASN A 66 2.23 -5.77 0.20
CA ASN A 66 3.09 -5.66 -0.95
C ASN A 66 4.04 -4.48 -0.72
N GLU A 67 5.24 -4.77 -0.24
CA GLU A 67 6.27 -3.76 -0.02
C GLU A 67 7.25 -3.71 -1.18
N TYR A 68 7.54 -2.50 -1.66
CA TYR A 68 8.49 -2.28 -2.75
C TYR A 68 9.94 -2.60 -2.32
N ALA A 69 10.28 -2.35 -1.07
CA ALA A 69 11.57 -2.70 -0.47
C ALA A 69 11.44 -3.98 0.38
N ASN A 70 12.48 -4.81 0.38
CA ASN A 70 12.55 -6.09 1.09
C ASN A 70 12.50 -5.99 2.64
N GLU A 71 12.11 -4.83 3.19
CA GLU A 71 12.08 -4.58 4.62
C GLU A 71 10.67 -4.19 5.07
N ASN A 72 10.07 -5.08 5.84
CA ASN A 72 8.72 -4.89 6.37
C ASN A 72 8.77 -4.06 7.66
N VAL A 73 8.72 -2.75 7.54
CA VAL A 73 8.65 -1.84 8.71
C VAL A 73 7.21 -1.75 9.25
N ASP A 74 6.19 -1.85 8.39
CA ASP A 74 4.78 -1.81 8.79
C ASP A 74 4.26 -3.13 9.33
N GLY A 75 4.79 -4.26 8.89
CA GLY A 75 4.35 -5.59 9.28
C GLY A 75 4.37 -5.83 10.76
N TYR A 76 5.36 -5.31 11.49
CA TYR A 76 5.42 -5.40 12.95
C TYR A 76 4.21 -4.79 13.67
N ARG A 77 3.55 -3.82 13.06
CA ARG A 77 2.33 -3.19 13.62
C ARG A 77 1.11 -4.03 13.34
N LEU A 78 1.01 -4.61 12.16
CA LEU A 78 -0.13 -5.41 11.71
C LEU A 78 -0.12 -6.83 12.29
N GLU A 79 1.06 -7.41 12.59
CA GLU A 79 1.20 -8.73 13.21
C GLU A 79 0.47 -8.88 14.54
N LYS A 80 0.19 -7.77 15.23
CA LYS A 80 -0.58 -7.77 16.48
C LYS A 80 -2.10 -7.80 16.28
N LEU A 81 -2.56 -7.51 15.06
CA LEU A 81 -3.98 -7.32 14.75
C LEU A 81 -4.53 -8.38 13.81
N ALA A 82 -3.71 -8.95 12.96
CA ALA A 82 -4.06 -10.00 12.02
C ALA A 82 -3.53 -11.35 12.47
N ASP A 83 -4.23 -12.43 12.12
CA ASP A 83 -3.77 -13.79 12.42
C ASP A 83 -2.49 -14.16 11.66
N ILE A 84 -2.36 -13.66 10.44
CA ILE A 84 -1.20 -13.89 9.58
C ILE A 84 -0.94 -12.60 8.81
N VAL A 85 0.26 -12.06 8.95
CA VAL A 85 0.80 -11.01 8.09
C VAL A 85 1.90 -11.60 7.23
N THR A 86 1.82 -11.43 5.93
CA THR A 86 2.83 -11.93 5.00
C THR A 86 3.24 -10.82 4.05
N THR A 87 4.52 -10.52 4.02
CA THR A 87 5.09 -9.55 3.10
C THR A 87 5.54 -10.22 1.83
N LEU A 88 5.11 -9.71 0.71
CA LEU A 88 5.69 -10.04 -0.59
C LEU A 88 6.85 -9.08 -0.84
N ALA A 89 8.05 -9.56 -0.54
CA ALA A 89 9.28 -8.80 -0.72
C ALA A 89 9.81 -8.93 -2.17
N GLY A 90 10.43 -7.87 -2.65
CA GLY A 90 10.94 -7.80 -4.02
C GLY A 90 9.95 -7.18 -4.98
N ASP A 91 10.28 -7.13 -6.24
CA ASP A 91 9.51 -6.48 -7.31
C ASP A 91 7.99 -6.42 -7.09
N CYS A 92 7.40 -5.27 -7.36
CA CYS A 92 5.96 -5.02 -7.26
C CYS A 92 5.13 -6.27 -7.57
N VAL A 93 4.16 -6.62 -6.73
CA VAL A 93 3.14 -7.68 -7.01
C VAL A 93 2.62 -7.57 -8.44
N CYS A 94 2.69 -6.38 -9.01
CA CYS A 94 2.38 -6.13 -10.40
C CYS A 94 3.41 -6.65 -11.40
N CYS A 95 4.68 -6.89 -11.09
CA CYS A 95 5.70 -7.10 -12.11
C CYS A 95 6.35 -8.49 -12.16
N SER A 96 6.79 -9.07 -11.08
CA SER A 96 7.66 -10.26 -11.11
C SER A 96 7.22 -11.45 -10.27
N SER A 97 6.42 -11.27 -9.24
CA SER A 97 5.99 -12.37 -8.35
C SER A 97 4.66 -13.01 -8.78
N LYS A 98 4.48 -13.23 -10.10
CA LYS A 98 3.22 -13.74 -10.70
C LYS A 98 2.64 -14.96 -9.98
N HIS A 99 3.48 -15.81 -9.40
CA HIS A 99 3.04 -17.05 -8.77
C HIS A 99 2.98 -16.99 -7.24
N ALA A 100 3.71 -16.07 -6.59
CA ALA A 100 3.76 -16.02 -5.13
C ALA A 100 2.43 -15.60 -4.53
N LEU A 101 1.85 -14.47 -4.98
CA LEU A 101 0.54 -13.99 -4.52
C LEU A 101 -0.56 -15.03 -4.77
N THR A 102 -0.63 -15.57 -6.00
CA THR A 102 -1.63 -16.58 -6.35
C THR A 102 -1.51 -17.82 -5.47
N ARG A 103 -0.29 -18.33 -5.28
CA ARG A 103 -0.03 -19.50 -4.42
C ARG A 103 -0.47 -19.22 -2.99
N MET A 104 -0.12 -18.07 -2.45
CA MET A 104 -0.47 -17.67 -1.09
C MET A 104 -1.98 -17.57 -0.89
N LEU A 105 -2.70 -16.94 -1.82
CA LEU A 105 -4.15 -16.88 -1.79
C LEU A 105 -4.80 -18.27 -1.85
N LEU A 106 -4.30 -19.16 -2.71
CA LEU A 106 -4.78 -20.53 -2.78
C LEU A 106 -4.52 -21.30 -1.48
N ASP A 107 -3.36 -21.12 -0.85
CA ASP A 107 -3.02 -21.75 0.43
C ASP A 107 -3.90 -21.21 1.56
N PHE A 108 -4.19 -19.93 1.59
CA PHE A 108 -5.11 -19.32 2.54
C PHE A 108 -6.52 -19.88 2.42
N CYS A 109 -7.01 -20.03 1.21
CA CYS A 109 -8.33 -20.61 0.98
C CYS A 109 -8.44 -22.07 1.44
N ARG A 110 -7.35 -22.86 1.31
CA ARG A 110 -7.34 -24.29 1.68
C ARG A 110 -7.29 -24.53 3.19
N ASN A 111 -6.49 -23.75 3.90
CA ASN A 111 -6.09 -24.09 5.26
C ASN A 111 -6.97 -23.48 6.35
N SER A 112 -7.74 -22.46 6.08
CA SER A 112 -8.71 -21.85 6.97
C SER A 112 -9.27 -20.59 6.30
N PRO A 113 -10.40 -20.65 5.64
CA PRO A 113 -10.94 -19.47 4.96
C PRO A 113 -11.23 -18.37 5.98
N ALA A 114 -10.61 -17.22 5.79
CA ALA A 114 -10.77 -16.01 6.58
C ALA A 114 -10.64 -14.80 5.65
N PRO A 115 -11.23 -13.64 5.98
CA PRO A 115 -11.08 -12.45 5.16
C PRO A 115 -9.61 -12.15 4.86
N VAL A 116 -9.31 -11.74 3.64
CA VAL A 116 -7.95 -11.41 3.21
C VAL A 116 -7.89 -9.95 2.79
N PHE A 117 -6.95 -9.22 3.36
CA PHE A 117 -6.60 -7.87 2.95
C PHE A 117 -5.31 -7.91 2.14
N ILE A 118 -5.31 -7.22 0.99
CA ILE A 118 -4.09 -6.96 0.22
C ILE A 118 -3.82 -5.46 0.31
N GLU A 119 -2.75 -5.08 0.99
CA GLU A 119 -2.23 -3.72 0.94
C GLU A 119 -1.29 -3.60 -0.26
N ALA A 120 -1.69 -2.80 -1.25
CA ALA A 120 -0.83 -2.50 -2.39
C ALA A 120 0.12 -1.34 -2.06
N THR A 121 1.34 -1.37 -2.58
CA THR A 121 2.26 -0.22 -2.47
C THR A 121 1.67 1.00 -3.15
N GLY A 122 2.03 2.21 -2.68
CA GLY A 122 1.59 3.47 -3.28
C GLY A 122 2.02 3.68 -4.74
N VAL A 123 2.82 2.80 -5.30
CA VAL A 123 3.22 2.78 -6.72
C VAL A 123 2.57 1.64 -7.51
N ALA A 124 1.88 0.71 -6.84
CA ALA A 124 1.17 -0.38 -7.50
C ALA A 124 -0.14 0.13 -8.11
N ARG A 125 -0.49 -0.41 -9.26
CA ARG A 125 -1.77 -0.13 -9.93
C ARG A 125 -2.77 -1.22 -9.59
N THR A 126 -3.90 -0.84 -9.00
CA THR A 126 -5.00 -1.76 -8.65
C THR A 126 -5.46 -2.54 -9.87
N MET A 127 -5.56 -1.86 -11.03
CA MET A 127 -5.99 -2.49 -12.28
C MET A 127 -5.06 -3.64 -12.71
N ASN A 128 -3.74 -3.45 -12.58
CA ASN A 128 -2.77 -4.51 -12.90
C ASN A 128 -2.86 -5.68 -11.91
N LEU A 129 -3.18 -5.40 -10.64
CA LEU A 129 -3.40 -6.44 -9.64
C LEU A 129 -4.68 -7.23 -9.96
N VAL A 130 -5.78 -6.54 -10.25
CA VAL A 130 -7.06 -7.15 -10.61
C VAL A 130 -6.93 -8.02 -11.86
N GLU A 131 -6.26 -7.53 -12.91
CA GLU A 131 -5.99 -8.33 -14.11
C GLU A 131 -5.31 -9.66 -13.78
N LYS A 132 -4.30 -9.63 -12.89
CA LYS A 132 -3.60 -10.85 -12.47
C LYS A 132 -4.48 -11.80 -11.68
N LEU A 133 -5.30 -11.28 -10.78
CA LEU A 133 -6.22 -12.09 -10.00
C LEU A 133 -7.28 -12.75 -10.90
N ILE A 134 -7.74 -12.03 -11.94
CA ILE A 134 -8.65 -12.58 -12.96
C ILE A 134 -7.95 -13.68 -13.78
N ASN A 135 -6.75 -13.40 -14.30
CA ASN A 135 -5.98 -14.35 -15.11
C ASN A 135 -5.61 -15.62 -14.32
N ALA A 136 -5.39 -15.48 -13.01
CA ALA A 136 -5.15 -16.60 -12.10
C ALA A 136 -6.43 -17.27 -11.59
N GLN A 137 -7.61 -16.87 -12.06
CA GLN A 137 -8.91 -17.38 -11.66
C GLN A 137 -9.18 -17.33 -10.14
N ILE A 138 -8.58 -16.39 -9.45
CA ILE A 138 -8.70 -16.23 -7.99
C ILE A 138 -10.16 -15.97 -7.60
N PHE A 139 -10.90 -15.23 -8.40
CA PHE A 139 -12.31 -14.91 -8.14
C PHE A 139 -13.27 -16.12 -8.26
N ASN A 140 -12.77 -17.29 -8.62
CA ASN A 140 -13.53 -18.54 -8.45
C ASN A 140 -13.63 -18.94 -6.96
N LYS A 141 -12.67 -18.54 -6.13
CA LYS A 141 -12.58 -18.86 -4.69
C LYS A 141 -12.77 -17.65 -3.78
N TYR A 142 -12.53 -16.47 -4.30
CA TYR A 142 -12.62 -15.21 -3.57
C TYR A 142 -13.73 -14.33 -4.13
N GLU A 143 -14.32 -13.53 -3.27
CA GLU A 143 -15.20 -12.43 -3.64
C GLU A 143 -14.49 -11.11 -3.34
N LEU A 144 -14.40 -10.21 -4.31
CA LEU A 144 -13.92 -8.86 -4.05
C LEU A 144 -14.97 -8.13 -3.21
N ALA A 145 -14.76 -8.12 -1.91
CA ALA A 145 -15.70 -7.56 -0.95
C ALA A 145 -15.64 -6.02 -0.91
N GLN A 146 -14.46 -5.42 -1.08
CA GLN A 146 -14.31 -3.97 -1.19
C GLN A 146 -12.94 -3.60 -1.75
N SER A 147 -12.88 -2.52 -2.52
CA SER A 147 -11.64 -1.85 -2.90
C SER A 147 -11.62 -0.43 -2.32
N PHE A 148 -10.56 -0.11 -1.60
CA PHE A 148 -10.32 1.21 -1.03
C PHE A 148 -9.19 1.90 -1.77
N TYR A 149 -9.37 3.19 -2.06
CA TYR A 149 -8.29 4.07 -2.43
C TYR A 149 -8.08 5.11 -1.34
N VAL A 150 -6.90 5.12 -0.75
CA VAL A 150 -6.54 6.04 0.33
C VAL A 150 -5.76 7.21 -0.24
N ILE A 151 -6.24 8.42 -0.01
CA ILE A 151 -5.64 9.66 -0.47
C ILE A 151 -5.43 10.64 0.69
N ASP A 152 -4.35 11.39 0.63
CA ASP A 152 -4.01 12.43 1.61
C ASP A 152 -4.74 13.75 1.25
N ALA A 153 -5.29 14.44 2.24
CA ALA A 153 -5.96 15.73 2.04
C ALA A 153 -5.05 16.79 1.38
N HIS A 154 -3.76 16.78 1.67
CA HIS A 154 -2.82 17.70 1.01
C HIS A 154 -2.61 17.37 -0.48
N GLU A 155 -2.75 16.10 -0.88
CA GLU A 155 -2.73 15.73 -2.30
C GLU A 155 -3.92 16.31 -3.04
N ILE A 156 -5.11 16.29 -2.44
CA ILE A 156 -6.30 16.96 -3.00
C ILE A 156 -6.05 18.47 -3.13
N LEU A 157 -5.39 19.09 -2.14
CA LEU A 157 -5.05 20.52 -2.19
C LEU A 157 -4.05 20.86 -3.30
N ARG A 158 -3.05 20.02 -3.55
CA ARG A 158 -2.07 20.25 -4.62
C ARG A 158 -2.62 19.96 -6.02
N GLY A 159 -3.61 19.13 -6.11
CA GLY A 159 -4.14 18.54 -7.33
C GLY A 159 -3.75 17.08 -7.47
N ILE A 160 -4.73 16.26 -7.81
CA ILE A 160 -4.57 14.82 -7.97
C ILE A 160 -3.73 14.56 -9.23
N GLU A 161 -2.70 13.73 -9.11
CA GLU A 161 -1.91 13.34 -10.27
C GLU A 161 -2.76 12.53 -11.25
N PRO A 162 -2.64 12.74 -12.59
CA PRO A 162 -3.40 11.98 -13.59
C PRO A 162 -3.24 10.48 -13.45
N ALA A 163 -2.10 10.05 -12.96
CA ALA A 163 -1.80 8.65 -12.67
C ALA A 163 -2.74 8.04 -11.61
N HIS A 164 -3.27 8.82 -10.70
CA HIS A 164 -4.18 8.38 -9.64
C HIS A 164 -5.65 8.50 -10.04
N GLU A 165 -6.00 9.25 -11.07
CA GLU A 165 -7.40 9.47 -11.46
C GLU A 165 -8.11 8.16 -11.83
N ILE A 166 -7.45 7.27 -12.56
CA ILE A 166 -8.00 5.97 -12.95
C ILE A 166 -8.28 5.11 -11.70
N GLU A 167 -7.36 5.13 -10.76
CA GLU A 167 -7.48 4.37 -9.51
C GLU A 167 -8.64 4.88 -8.64
N LEU A 168 -8.80 6.20 -8.57
CA LEU A 168 -9.91 6.86 -7.86
C LEU A 168 -11.27 6.55 -8.50
N GLN A 169 -11.35 6.53 -9.83
CA GLN A 169 -12.56 6.15 -10.56
C GLN A 169 -12.93 4.69 -10.35
N ALA A 170 -11.92 3.82 -10.30
CA ALA A 170 -12.10 2.38 -10.16
C ALA A 170 -12.44 1.94 -8.74
N ALA A 171 -12.04 2.70 -7.71
CA ALA A 171 -12.24 2.32 -6.32
C ALA A 171 -13.73 2.26 -5.95
N ASP A 172 -14.10 1.28 -5.11
CA ASP A 172 -15.43 1.23 -4.51
C ASP A 172 -15.61 2.34 -3.48
N MET A 173 -14.51 2.73 -2.81
CA MET A 173 -14.53 3.76 -1.79
C MET A 173 -13.22 4.52 -1.74
N ILE A 174 -13.30 5.84 -1.66
CA ILE A 174 -12.16 6.74 -1.48
C ILE A 174 -12.15 7.20 -0.01
N LEU A 175 -11.02 6.98 0.65
CA LEU A 175 -10.81 7.37 2.04
C LEU A 175 -9.80 8.53 2.09
N VAL A 176 -10.25 9.69 2.55
CA VAL A 176 -9.39 10.86 2.70
C VAL A 176 -8.83 10.91 4.11
N THR A 177 -7.53 10.86 4.21
CA THR A 177 -6.79 10.91 5.48
C THR A 177 -6.16 12.28 5.71
N LYS A 178 -5.62 12.49 6.91
CA LYS A 178 -4.83 13.67 7.29
C LYS A 178 -5.55 15.01 7.20
N GLU A 179 -6.87 15.01 7.11
CA GLU A 179 -7.69 16.23 7.19
C GLU A 179 -7.50 16.95 8.53
N ASP A 180 -7.16 16.21 9.58
CA ASP A 180 -6.86 16.71 10.91
C ASP A 180 -5.53 17.48 11.00
N LEU A 181 -4.69 17.41 9.96
CA LEU A 181 -3.42 18.11 9.86
C LEU A 181 -3.51 19.42 9.07
N LEU A 182 -4.66 19.71 8.43
CA LEU A 182 -4.87 20.93 7.65
C LEU A 182 -4.99 22.15 8.57
N GLY A 183 -4.31 23.23 8.22
CA GLY A 183 -4.52 24.55 8.80
C GLY A 183 -5.88 25.16 8.42
N ASP A 184 -6.30 26.21 9.12
CA ASP A 184 -7.63 26.82 8.89
C ASP A 184 -7.82 27.34 7.46
N ASP A 185 -6.78 27.97 6.89
CA ASP A 185 -6.83 28.50 5.51
C ASP A 185 -6.84 27.36 4.47
N GLU A 186 -6.13 26.28 4.73
CA GLU A 186 -6.08 25.10 3.87
C GLU A 186 -7.43 24.35 3.87
N ARG A 187 -8.10 24.31 5.00
CA ARG A 187 -9.38 23.60 5.17
C ARG A 187 -10.46 24.14 4.26
N LEU A 188 -10.58 25.48 4.13
CA LEU A 188 -11.55 26.09 3.23
C LEU A 188 -11.27 25.74 1.76
N GLN A 189 -10.01 25.76 1.36
CA GLN A 189 -9.62 25.39 0.01
C GLN A 189 -9.84 23.89 -0.25
N TYR A 190 -9.52 23.04 0.72
CA TYR A 190 -9.74 21.61 0.69
C TYR A 190 -11.23 21.27 0.50
N GLU A 191 -12.13 21.83 1.33
CA GLU A 191 -13.58 21.60 1.23
C GLU A 191 -14.13 21.97 -0.15
N SER A 192 -13.67 23.09 -0.70
CA SER A 192 -14.03 23.53 -2.06
C SER A 192 -13.57 22.53 -3.12
N LYS A 193 -12.31 22.05 -3.04
CA LYS A 193 -11.76 21.09 -3.98
C LYS A 193 -12.42 19.73 -3.84
N LEU A 194 -12.59 19.25 -2.61
CA LEU A 194 -13.23 17.97 -2.32
C LEU A 194 -14.64 17.90 -2.90
N SER A 195 -15.43 18.98 -2.73
CA SER A 195 -16.79 19.05 -3.26
C SER A 195 -16.88 19.09 -4.78
N SER A 196 -15.80 19.44 -5.47
CA SER A 196 -15.70 19.47 -6.92
C SER A 196 -15.23 18.16 -7.54
N LEU A 197 -14.76 17.21 -6.73
CA LEU A 197 -14.28 15.92 -7.24
C LEU A 197 -15.44 15.10 -7.84
N PRO A 198 -15.25 14.51 -9.03
CA PRO A 198 -16.31 13.78 -9.73
C PRO A 198 -16.53 12.35 -9.22
N TYR A 199 -15.99 12.02 -8.04
CA TYR A 199 -16.02 10.66 -7.51
C TYR A 199 -17.16 10.47 -6.51
N GLY A 200 -17.91 9.38 -6.65
CA GLY A 200 -19.19 9.22 -5.95
C GLY A 200 -19.12 8.75 -4.50
N LYS A 201 -17.97 8.24 -4.01
CA LYS A 201 -17.89 7.56 -2.72
C LYS A 201 -16.65 7.99 -1.94
N ILE A 202 -16.69 9.20 -1.42
CA ILE A 202 -15.60 9.76 -0.62
C ILE A 202 -16.01 9.80 0.84
N LEU A 203 -15.18 9.25 1.73
CA LEU A 203 -15.34 9.34 3.18
C LEU A 203 -14.10 9.97 3.82
N SER A 204 -14.35 10.82 4.80
CA SER A 204 -13.33 11.32 5.72
C SER A 204 -12.82 10.18 6.59
N ALA A 205 -11.51 10.06 6.68
CA ALA A 205 -10.82 9.01 7.44
C ALA A 205 -9.64 9.59 8.25
N PRO A 206 -9.88 10.56 9.16
CA PRO A 206 -8.82 11.15 9.96
C PRO A 206 -8.10 10.05 10.76
N ARG A 207 -6.77 10.06 10.68
CA ARG A 207 -5.92 9.01 11.31
C ARG A 207 -6.30 7.58 10.89
N GLY A 208 -6.80 7.41 9.67
CA GLY A 208 -7.24 6.13 9.12
C GLY A 208 -8.61 5.63 9.59
N LYS A 209 -9.33 6.38 10.43
CA LYS A 209 -10.62 5.97 11.03
C LYS A 209 -11.80 6.59 10.30
N PHE A 210 -12.79 5.78 9.95
CA PHE A 210 -14.00 6.22 9.26
C PHE A 210 -15.23 5.48 9.76
N ASP A 211 -16.42 5.95 9.40
CA ASP A 211 -17.67 5.28 9.73
C ASP A 211 -17.87 4.04 8.84
N ILE A 212 -17.62 2.87 9.40
CA ILE A 212 -17.70 1.60 8.70
C ILE A 212 -19.13 1.28 8.20
N ASN A 213 -20.16 1.83 8.84
CA ASN A 213 -21.55 1.64 8.40
C ASN A 213 -21.87 2.37 7.09
N LYS A 214 -20.97 3.26 6.66
CA LYS A 214 -21.07 3.94 5.36
C LYS A 214 -20.41 3.16 4.22
N MET A 215 -19.83 2.00 4.51
CA MET A 215 -19.37 1.10 3.47
C MET A 215 -20.54 0.66 2.61
N THR A 216 -20.36 0.76 1.31
CA THR A 216 -21.42 0.41 0.34
C THR A 216 -21.12 -0.95 -0.29
N THR A 217 -22.16 -1.56 -0.85
CA THR A 217 -22.01 -2.82 -1.58
C THR A 217 -20.98 -2.64 -2.72
N PRO A 218 -19.98 -3.53 -2.82
CA PRO A 218 -18.96 -3.45 -3.84
C PRO A 218 -19.56 -3.70 -5.23
N SER A 219 -19.22 -2.89 -6.18
CA SER A 219 -19.60 -3.11 -7.58
C SER A 219 -18.73 -2.34 -8.59
N GLY A 220 -17.85 -1.47 -8.06
CA GLY A 220 -17.14 -0.50 -8.88
C GLY A 220 -15.96 -1.11 -9.63
N LEU A 221 -15.00 -1.68 -8.91
CA LEU A 221 -13.71 -2.04 -9.48
C LEU A 221 -13.79 -3.09 -10.60
N LEU A 222 -14.47 -4.20 -10.38
CA LEU A 222 -14.60 -5.24 -11.41
C LEU A 222 -15.44 -4.75 -12.60
N THR A 223 -16.52 -4.01 -12.34
CA THR A 223 -17.35 -3.42 -13.40
C THR A 223 -16.57 -2.36 -14.18
N PHE A 224 -15.74 -1.58 -13.50
CA PHE A 224 -14.85 -0.62 -14.14
C PHE A 224 -13.81 -1.32 -15.01
N PHE A 225 -13.18 -2.38 -14.48
CA PHE A 225 -12.20 -3.17 -15.21
C PHE A 225 -12.76 -3.75 -16.52
N ASP A 226 -13.98 -4.31 -16.48
CA ASP A 226 -14.64 -4.88 -17.66
C ASP A 226 -14.96 -3.85 -18.75
N LYS A 227 -15.15 -2.59 -18.36
CA LYS A 227 -15.49 -1.47 -19.29
C LYS A 227 -14.27 -0.66 -19.71
N TYR A 228 -13.15 -0.81 -19.02
CA TYR A 228 -11.95 -0.04 -19.30
C TYR A 228 -11.25 -0.57 -20.55
N ASP A 229 -11.15 0.28 -21.56
CA ASP A 229 -10.51 0.00 -22.86
C ASP A 229 -9.16 0.69 -23.05
N GLY A 230 -8.71 1.43 -22.03
CA GLY A 230 -7.40 2.09 -22.02
C GLY A 230 -6.23 1.13 -21.83
N GLU A 231 -5.04 1.56 -22.19
CA GLU A 231 -3.83 0.82 -21.86
C GLU A 231 -3.56 0.90 -20.34
N LEU A 232 -3.24 -0.26 -19.75
CA LEU A 232 -2.81 -0.29 -18.35
C LEU A 232 -1.40 0.29 -18.27
N VAL A 233 -1.28 1.45 -17.64
CA VAL A 233 0.00 2.14 -17.50
C VAL A 233 0.94 1.29 -16.65
N VAL A 234 2.15 1.05 -17.16
CA VAL A 234 3.21 0.43 -16.36
C VAL A 234 3.53 1.38 -15.19
N PRO A 235 3.57 0.91 -13.95
CA PRO A 235 3.90 1.77 -12.83
C PRO A 235 5.28 2.40 -13.04
N ASP A 236 5.43 3.67 -12.66
CA ASP A 236 6.75 4.23 -12.40
C ASP A 236 7.43 3.33 -11.36
N ASN A 237 8.58 2.81 -11.71
CA ASN A 237 9.41 2.05 -10.78
C ASN A 237 10.38 3.02 -10.10
N PRO A 238 10.02 3.64 -8.96
CA PRO A 238 10.97 4.42 -8.21
C PRO A 238 12.10 3.51 -7.73
N THR A 239 13.28 4.06 -7.57
CA THR A 239 14.37 3.35 -6.89
C THR A 239 14.10 3.29 -5.39
N TYR A 240 14.80 2.42 -4.70
CA TYR A 240 14.73 2.37 -3.25
C TYR A 240 16.11 2.08 -2.63
N ALA A 241 16.28 2.53 -1.40
CA ALA A 241 17.41 2.15 -0.56
C ALA A 241 16.91 1.66 0.80
N VAL A 242 17.58 0.67 1.34
CA VAL A 242 17.39 0.20 2.71
C VAL A 242 18.68 0.43 3.47
N LEU A 243 18.65 1.34 4.41
CA LEU A 243 19.82 1.70 5.20
C LEU A 243 19.75 1.02 6.57
N ASP A 244 20.71 0.15 6.86
CA ASP A 244 20.93 -0.31 8.22
C ASP A 244 21.62 0.81 9.01
N VAL A 245 20.85 1.46 9.88
CA VAL A 245 21.32 2.55 10.73
C VAL A 245 21.65 2.07 12.16
N SER A 246 21.77 0.75 12.35
CA SER A 246 22.21 0.18 13.63
C SER A 246 23.58 0.75 14.01
N GLY A 247 23.69 1.23 15.25
CA GLY A 247 24.91 1.87 15.76
C GLY A 247 25.13 3.32 15.32
N MET A 248 24.29 3.88 14.44
CA MET A 248 24.24 5.33 14.27
C MET A 248 23.44 5.95 15.41
N LYS A 249 23.83 7.15 15.79
CA LYS A 249 23.09 8.00 16.73
C LYS A 249 22.50 9.15 15.93
N ILE A 250 21.19 9.24 15.86
CA ILE A 250 20.49 10.17 14.99
C ILE A 250 19.56 11.04 15.84
N ALA A 251 19.88 12.32 15.94
CA ALA A 251 18.98 13.24 16.62
C ALA A 251 17.72 13.50 15.76
N ALA A 252 16.55 13.32 16.34
CA ALA A 252 15.26 13.55 15.64
C ALA A 252 15.19 14.96 15.05
N ALA A 253 15.62 15.98 15.81
CA ALA A 253 15.65 17.37 15.36
C ALA A 253 16.59 17.59 14.15
N THR A 254 17.65 16.81 14.01
CA THR A 254 18.54 16.89 12.84
C THR A 254 17.85 16.26 11.62
N LEU A 255 17.18 15.11 11.78
CA LEU A 255 16.38 14.53 10.69
C LEU A 255 15.29 15.50 10.21
N GLU A 256 14.58 16.15 11.13
CA GLU A 256 13.57 17.16 10.79
C GLU A 256 14.12 18.35 10.00
N LYS A 257 15.38 18.68 10.16
CA LYS A 257 16.02 19.76 9.40
C LYS A 257 16.47 19.33 8.02
N ILE A 258 17.04 18.13 7.89
CA ILE A 258 17.65 17.67 6.63
C ILE A 258 16.64 17.00 5.67
N TRP A 259 15.49 16.52 6.18
CA TRP A 259 14.57 15.75 5.33
C TRP A 259 14.07 16.52 4.09
N PRO A 260 13.74 17.84 4.14
CA PRO A 260 13.30 18.56 2.94
C PRO A 260 14.40 18.58 1.86
N GLU A 261 15.65 18.80 2.26
CA GLU A 261 16.79 18.80 1.34
C GLU A 261 17.06 17.42 0.74
N LEU A 262 16.94 16.35 1.54
CA LEU A 262 17.05 14.98 1.04
C LEU A 262 15.96 14.66 0.04
N PHE A 263 14.72 15.05 0.35
CA PHE A 263 13.59 14.81 -0.54
C PHE A 263 13.74 15.53 -1.87
N ASP A 264 14.18 16.78 -1.87
CA ASP A 264 14.39 17.53 -3.11
C ASP A 264 15.61 17.02 -3.90
N ALA A 265 16.76 16.82 -3.23
CA ALA A 265 17.99 16.42 -3.90
C ALA A 265 17.92 15.03 -4.56
N TYR A 266 17.24 14.09 -3.91
CA TYR A 266 17.15 12.71 -4.38
C TYR A 266 15.77 12.35 -4.93
N LYS A 267 14.88 13.34 -5.08
CA LYS A 267 13.49 13.14 -5.54
C LYS A 267 12.80 12.03 -4.79
N LEU A 268 12.93 12.08 -3.46
CA LEU A 268 12.29 11.10 -2.60
C LEU A 268 10.77 11.30 -2.59
N ARG A 269 10.05 10.22 -2.48
CA ARG A 269 8.59 10.19 -2.30
C ARG A 269 8.22 9.74 -0.90
N ARG A 270 9.06 8.90 -0.29
CA ARG A 270 8.84 8.38 1.07
C ARG A 270 10.17 8.05 1.75
N MET A 271 10.19 8.29 3.05
CA MET A 271 11.22 7.76 3.96
C MET A 271 10.49 7.16 5.17
N LYS A 272 10.83 5.94 5.54
CA LYS A 272 10.19 5.23 6.64
C LYS A 272 11.17 4.33 7.36
N GLY A 273 11.01 4.17 8.67
CA GLY A 273 11.85 3.24 9.41
C GLY A 273 11.97 3.54 10.88
N CYS A 274 12.97 2.94 11.49
CA CYS A 274 13.32 3.14 12.89
C CYS A 274 14.77 3.53 13.05
N PHE A 275 15.03 4.41 14.01
CA PHE A 275 16.39 4.82 14.38
C PHE A 275 16.54 4.97 15.89
N ILE A 276 17.77 5.17 16.35
CA ILE A 276 18.11 5.32 17.76
C ILE A 276 18.77 6.66 17.94
N ASP A 277 18.33 7.43 18.95
CA ASP A 277 18.94 8.72 19.30
C ASP A 277 20.20 8.58 20.17
N ASP A 278 20.80 9.70 20.51
CA ASP A 278 21.99 9.77 21.37
C ASP A 278 21.76 9.22 22.78
N ASN A 279 20.54 9.26 23.25
CA ASN A 279 20.15 8.75 24.56
C ASN A 279 19.79 7.26 24.54
N GLY A 280 19.80 6.64 23.36
CA GLY A 280 19.43 5.25 23.18
C GLY A 280 17.91 5.03 23.05
N ALA A 281 17.12 6.08 22.96
CA ALA A 281 15.68 5.98 22.69
C ALA A 281 15.44 5.62 21.24
N ARG A 282 14.41 4.79 20.99
CA ARG A 282 14.01 4.38 19.65
C ARG A 282 12.86 5.22 19.14
N TYR A 283 12.94 5.56 17.88
CA TYR A 283 11.92 6.33 17.18
C TYR A 283 11.52 5.67 15.90
N HIS A 284 10.22 5.70 15.63
CA HIS A 284 9.64 5.41 14.32
C HIS A 284 9.60 6.70 13.50
N LEU A 285 10.02 6.60 12.25
CA LEU A 285 10.08 7.69 11.30
C LEU A 285 9.16 7.39 10.13
N GLU A 286 8.32 8.34 9.78
CA GLU A 286 7.60 8.34 8.51
C GLU A 286 7.65 9.75 7.91
N ALA A 287 8.15 9.89 6.68
CA ALA A 287 8.21 11.14 5.97
C ALA A 287 7.75 10.99 4.53
N THR A 288 7.08 12.03 4.05
CA THR A 288 6.72 12.26 2.66
C THR A 288 7.23 13.63 2.25
N GLU A 289 7.04 14.03 1.02
CA GLU A 289 7.44 15.36 0.54
C GLU A 289 6.94 16.51 1.41
N ASN A 290 5.80 16.35 2.09
CA ASN A 290 5.11 17.43 2.78
C ASN A 290 5.18 17.39 4.30
N GLN A 291 5.56 16.25 4.84
CA GLN A 291 5.55 16.08 6.30
C GLN A 291 6.55 15.03 6.75
N ILE A 292 7.02 15.20 7.95
CA ILE A 292 7.78 14.22 8.69
C ILE A 292 7.08 13.98 10.03
N GLN A 293 6.99 12.70 10.42
CA GLN A 293 6.46 12.27 11.71
C GLN A 293 7.51 11.41 12.39
N ILE A 294 7.88 11.77 13.59
CA ILE A 294 8.81 11.02 14.42
C ILE A 294 8.11 10.74 15.75
N ALA A 295 7.96 9.48 16.10
CA ALA A 295 7.28 9.05 17.32
C ALA A 295 8.10 7.96 18.04
N ASN A 296 7.91 7.83 19.36
CA ASN A 296 8.55 6.75 20.11
C ASN A 296 8.17 5.39 19.52
N SER A 297 9.16 4.53 19.30
CA SER A 297 8.97 3.18 18.78
C SER A 297 8.98 2.13 19.88
N ALA A 298 8.30 1.03 19.65
CA ALA A 298 8.41 -0.16 20.47
C ALA A 298 9.83 -0.74 20.36
N ALA A 299 10.32 -1.36 21.43
CA ALA A 299 11.74 -1.79 21.56
C ALA A 299 12.22 -2.84 20.55
N GLU A 300 11.33 -3.46 19.80
CA GLU A 300 11.63 -4.64 18.95
C GLU A 300 11.86 -4.29 17.46
N GLU A 301 11.58 -3.06 17.04
CA GLU A 301 11.77 -2.69 15.63
C GLU A 301 13.27 -2.56 15.27
N PRO A 302 13.72 -3.13 14.15
CA PRO A 302 15.11 -2.99 13.71
C PRO A 302 15.43 -1.52 13.36
N ALA A 303 16.66 -1.09 13.64
CA ALA A 303 17.13 0.25 13.30
C ALA A 303 17.50 0.31 11.81
N LYS A 304 16.48 0.51 10.96
CA LYS A 304 16.59 0.59 9.52
C LYS A 304 15.73 1.72 8.98
N ILE A 305 16.18 2.35 7.91
CA ILE A 305 15.45 3.38 7.19
C ILE A 305 15.32 2.95 5.72
N VAL A 306 14.09 2.91 5.24
CA VAL A 306 13.74 2.67 3.83
C VAL A 306 13.45 4.00 3.16
N LEU A 307 14.06 4.24 2.02
CA LEU A 307 13.87 5.41 1.18
C LEU A 307 13.31 4.96 -0.17
N ILE A 308 12.33 5.68 -0.70
CA ILE A 308 11.72 5.42 -2.00
C ILE A 308 11.66 6.72 -2.78
N GLY A 309 12.14 6.72 -4.02
CA GLY A 309 12.16 7.91 -4.88
C GLY A 309 12.86 7.63 -6.21
N GLU A 310 13.05 8.66 -7.03
CA GLU A 310 13.68 8.48 -8.35
C GLU A 310 15.18 8.16 -8.23
N ARG A 311 15.84 8.66 -7.17
CA ARG A 311 17.29 8.52 -6.92
C ARG A 311 17.57 8.01 -5.51
N ALA A 312 16.65 7.25 -4.92
CA ALA A 312 16.79 6.75 -3.56
C ALA A 312 18.00 5.81 -3.40
N ASP A 313 18.31 5.02 -4.43
CA ASP A 313 19.44 4.09 -4.49
C ASP A 313 20.82 4.78 -4.45
N GLU A 314 20.89 6.08 -4.68
CA GLU A 314 22.11 6.87 -4.51
C GLU A 314 22.40 7.21 -3.03
N ILE A 315 21.42 7.06 -2.15
CA ILE A 315 21.60 7.33 -0.73
C ILE A 315 22.15 6.10 -0.04
N THR A 316 23.42 6.18 0.34
CA THR A 316 24.06 5.15 1.18
C THR A 316 24.08 5.61 2.64
N ARG A 317 24.47 4.70 3.53
CA ARG A 317 24.66 5.02 4.96
C ARG A 317 25.69 6.16 5.15
N GLU A 318 26.74 6.19 4.35
CA GLU A 318 27.78 7.21 4.37
C GLU A 318 27.21 8.56 3.92
N VAL A 319 26.39 8.58 2.88
CA VAL A 319 25.72 9.80 2.41
C VAL A 319 24.80 10.34 3.49
N LEU A 320 23.96 9.50 4.10
CA LEU A 320 23.09 9.92 5.20
C LEU A 320 23.90 10.44 6.38
N SER A 321 24.97 9.75 6.77
CA SER A 321 25.85 10.17 7.86
C SER A 321 26.49 11.55 7.59
N ALA A 322 26.97 11.77 6.37
CA ALA A 322 27.55 13.04 5.99
C ALA A 322 26.55 14.19 6.05
N GLN A 323 25.32 13.96 5.61
CA GLN A 323 24.24 14.95 5.69
C GLN A 323 23.88 15.29 7.14
N LEU A 324 23.77 14.28 8.01
CA LEU A 324 23.51 14.50 9.44
C LEU A 324 24.60 15.37 10.09
N MET A 325 25.89 15.10 9.81
CA MET A 325 27.02 15.84 10.38
C MET A 325 27.09 17.31 9.92
N MET A 326 26.46 17.67 8.81
CA MET A 326 26.44 19.06 8.34
C MET A 326 25.47 19.95 9.14
N PHE A 327 24.58 19.36 9.91
CA PHE A 327 23.53 20.04 10.65
C PHE A 327 23.62 19.85 12.19
N GLU A 328 24.62 19.11 12.66
CA GLU A 328 25.01 19.06 14.08
C GLU A 328 25.85 20.32 14.45
#